data_7d31ac5ab9da1db8f2772249594a6835
#
_entry.id   7d31ac5ab9da1db8f2772249594a6835
#
_cell.length_a   1.000
_cell.length_b   1.000
_cell.length_c   1.000
_cell.angle_alpha   90.00
_cell.angle_beta   90.00
_cell.angle_gamma   90.00
#
_symmetry.space_group_name_H-M   'P 1'
#
loop_
_entity.id
_entity.type
_entity.pdbx_description
1 polymer ?
#
loop_
_entity_poly.entity_id
_entity_poly.type
_entity_poly.pdbx_seq_one_letter_code
_entity_poly.pdbx_strand_id
1 'polypeptide(L)'
;EAALLDRCGEDQFLLKNEIDKLAALSGYGTITAEMVAQLGTVTLDADTFDMVKLVAAGRTDQAQQKLKTLLALQNEPIMITGALIGNYIDMYRVLQAKRSRRSLADVAKDFGYGGKWSYRLGETERTASRFKRRQLEKCLEVLQKLDADLKSSKLDADLLMQKALCELALAGRS
;
A
#
# COMPACT_ATOMS: atom_id res chain seq x y z
N GLU A 1 12.69 6.48 -13.50
CA GLU A 1 11.87 5.30 -13.85
C GLU A 1 11.30 4.65 -12.58
N ALA A 2 12.12 4.28 -11.57
CA ALA A 2 11.65 3.63 -10.34
C ALA A 2 10.57 4.44 -9.60
N ALA A 3 10.74 5.75 -9.45
CA ALA A 3 9.78 6.62 -8.78
C ALA A 3 8.41 6.68 -9.48
N LEU A 4 8.36 6.50 -10.79
CA LEU A 4 7.11 6.48 -11.54
C LEU A 4 6.37 5.15 -11.35
N LEU A 5 7.11 4.05 -11.36
CA LEU A 5 6.58 2.72 -11.08
C LEU A 5 6.03 2.59 -9.65
N ASP A 6 6.71 3.22 -8.68
CA ASP A 6 6.28 3.26 -7.28
C ASP A 6 4.92 3.96 -7.13
N ARG A 7 4.66 4.99 -7.92
CA ARG A 7 3.43 5.79 -7.85
C ARG A 7 2.28 5.25 -8.70
N CYS A 8 2.59 4.80 -9.91
CA CYS A 8 1.58 4.42 -10.92
C CYS A 8 1.37 2.91 -11.02
N GLY A 9 2.22 2.11 -10.35
CA GLY A 9 2.22 0.66 -10.53
C GLY A 9 2.74 0.27 -11.92
N GLU A 10 2.39 -0.94 -12.37
CA GLU A 10 2.89 -1.55 -13.61
C GLU A 10 1.91 -1.46 -14.79
N ASP A 11 0.79 -0.75 -14.63
CA ASP A 11 -0.17 -0.56 -15.71
C ASP A 11 0.48 0.27 -16.84
N GLN A 12 0.71 -0.38 -18.00
CA GLN A 12 1.40 0.23 -19.12
C GLN A 12 0.66 1.44 -19.71
N PHE A 13 -0.68 1.40 -19.69
CA PHE A 13 -1.49 2.49 -20.19
C PHE A 13 -1.41 3.71 -19.25
N LEU A 14 -1.50 3.47 -17.94
CA LEU A 14 -1.34 4.51 -16.93
C LEU A 14 0.07 5.09 -16.96
N LEU A 15 1.10 4.25 -17.03
CA LEU A 15 2.50 4.70 -17.13
C LEU A 15 2.74 5.54 -18.37
N LYS A 16 2.21 5.12 -19.53
CA LYS A 16 2.34 5.89 -20.77
C LYS A 16 1.70 7.26 -20.62
N ASN A 17 0.46 7.33 -20.13
CA ASN A 17 -0.24 8.59 -19.94
C ASN A 17 0.50 9.53 -18.96
N GLU A 18 1.06 8.98 -17.88
CA GLU A 18 1.86 9.75 -16.93
C GLU A 18 3.17 10.26 -17.52
N ILE A 19 3.86 9.44 -18.31
CA ILE A 19 5.07 9.86 -19.03
C ILE A 19 4.72 10.99 -20.01
N ASP A 20 3.68 10.83 -20.81
CA ASP A 20 3.25 11.85 -21.78
C ASP A 20 2.87 13.18 -21.10
N LYS A 21 2.16 13.11 -19.96
CA LYS A 21 1.81 14.27 -19.14
C LYS A 21 3.05 14.97 -18.59
N LEU A 22 3.95 14.23 -17.97
CA LEU A 22 5.18 14.76 -17.37
C LEU A 22 6.16 15.29 -18.43
N ALA A 23 6.22 14.65 -19.59
CA ALA A 23 6.99 15.14 -20.74
C ALA A 23 6.48 16.48 -21.24
N ALA A 24 5.14 16.63 -21.41
CA ALA A 24 4.53 17.88 -21.78
C ALA A 24 4.81 19.00 -20.75
N LEU A 25 4.68 18.69 -19.46
CA LEU A 25 4.95 19.64 -18.37
C LEU A 25 6.43 20.05 -18.28
N SER A 26 7.35 19.17 -18.67
CA SER A 26 8.79 19.50 -18.77
C SER A 26 9.18 20.24 -20.05
N GLY A 27 8.24 20.54 -20.94
CA GLY A 27 8.52 21.06 -22.27
C GLY A 27 9.27 20.07 -23.15
N TYR A 28 9.01 18.75 -22.98
CA TYR A 28 9.71 17.63 -23.60
C TYR A 28 11.21 17.56 -23.24
N GLY A 29 11.58 18.15 -22.09
CA GLY A 29 12.92 18.05 -21.51
C GLY A 29 13.06 16.87 -20.55
N THR A 30 13.99 17.00 -19.59
CA THR A 30 14.23 15.96 -18.59
C THR A 30 13.12 15.94 -17.55
N ILE A 31 12.51 14.77 -17.35
CA ILE A 31 11.57 14.52 -16.25
C ILE A 31 12.38 14.25 -14.98
N THR A 32 12.33 15.16 -14.00
CA THR A 32 13.06 15.01 -12.73
C THR A 32 12.26 14.18 -11.71
N ALA A 33 12.95 13.68 -10.69
CA ALA A 33 12.32 12.95 -9.59
C ALA A 33 11.33 13.84 -8.81
N GLU A 34 11.65 15.15 -8.69
CA GLU A 34 10.78 16.14 -8.05
C GLU A 34 9.48 16.35 -8.83
N MET A 35 9.54 16.39 -10.16
CA MET A 35 8.34 16.47 -11.01
C MET A 35 7.46 15.24 -10.83
N VAL A 36 8.04 14.05 -10.81
CA VAL A 36 7.30 12.82 -10.54
C VAL A 36 6.65 12.86 -9.16
N ALA A 37 7.37 13.32 -8.14
CA ALA A 37 6.88 13.40 -6.77
C ALA A 37 5.74 14.41 -6.59
N GLN A 38 5.75 15.53 -7.33
CA GLN A 38 4.75 16.59 -7.18
C GLN A 38 3.55 16.44 -8.12
N LEU A 39 3.77 15.95 -9.33
CA LEU A 39 2.80 16.00 -10.42
C LEU A 39 2.36 14.61 -10.89
N GLY A 40 3.07 13.55 -10.48
CA GLY A 40 2.75 12.18 -10.88
C GLY A 40 1.47 11.68 -10.19
N THR A 41 0.62 11.01 -10.94
CA THR A 41 -0.55 10.31 -10.38
C THR A 41 -0.08 9.15 -9.49
N VAL A 42 -0.76 8.94 -8.38
CA VAL A 42 -0.49 7.83 -7.44
C VAL A 42 -1.68 6.87 -7.50
N THR A 43 -1.39 5.59 -7.64
CA THR A 43 -2.44 4.57 -7.57
C THR A 43 -2.90 4.38 -6.13
N LEU A 44 -4.13 3.90 -5.96
CA LEU A 44 -4.67 3.57 -4.63
C LEU A 44 -3.77 2.55 -3.90
N ASP A 45 -3.21 1.58 -4.62
CA ASP A 45 -2.29 0.58 -4.04
C ASP A 45 -1.00 1.22 -3.52
N ALA A 46 -0.40 2.14 -4.27
CA ALA A 46 0.81 2.85 -3.82
C ALA A 46 0.51 3.76 -2.61
N ASP A 47 -0.60 4.49 -2.64
CA ASP A 47 -1.02 5.35 -1.52
C ASP A 47 -1.33 4.55 -0.26
N THR A 48 -2.01 3.41 -0.38
CA THR A 48 -2.29 2.54 0.76
C THR A 48 -1.03 1.85 1.28
N PHE A 49 -0.09 1.49 0.41
CA PHE A 49 1.19 0.94 0.84
C PHE A 49 2.02 1.98 1.61
N ASP A 50 2.02 3.24 1.17
CA ASP A 50 2.65 4.34 1.92
C ASP A 50 2.00 4.52 3.30
N MET A 51 0.68 4.40 3.39
CA MET A 51 -0.02 4.43 4.67
C MET A 51 0.41 3.27 5.59
N VAL A 52 0.58 2.07 5.05
CA VAL A 52 1.12 0.91 5.79
C VAL A 52 2.55 1.18 6.28
N LYS A 53 3.41 1.78 5.46
CA LYS A 53 4.78 2.18 5.88
C LYS A 53 4.76 3.19 7.03
N LEU A 54 3.84 4.14 7.00
CA LEU A 54 3.67 5.12 8.09
C LEU A 54 3.21 4.44 9.40
N VAL A 55 2.25 3.53 9.33
CA VAL A 55 1.81 2.71 10.48
C VAL A 55 2.98 1.90 11.03
N ALA A 56 3.73 1.21 10.17
CA ALA A 56 4.90 0.42 10.54
C ALA A 56 6.03 1.25 11.18
N ALA A 57 6.13 2.54 10.82
CA ALA A 57 7.07 3.48 11.40
C ALA A 57 6.57 4.16 12.69
N GLY A 58 5.35 3.86 13.15
CA GLY A 58 4.72 4.49 14.30
C GLY A 58 4.19 5.92 14.06
N ARG A 59 4.14 6.36 12.79
CA ARG A 59 3.67 7.69 12.37
C ARG A 59 2.16 7.70 12.13
N THR A 60 1.40 7.36 13.17
CA THR A 60 -0.05 7.13 13.07
C THR A 60 -0.81 8.38 12.61
N ASP A 61 -0.41 9.58 13.08
CA ASP A 61 -1.05 10.84 12.67
C ASP A 61 -0.91 11.10 11.17
N GLN A 62 0.27 10.83 10.60
CA GLN A 62 0.51 10.98 9.17
C GLN A 62 -0.28 9.94 8.36
N ALA A 63 -0.41 8.71 8.87
CA ALA A 63 -1.25 7.69 8.26
C ALA A 63 -2.73 8.09 8.27
N GLN A 64 -3.22 8.67 9.36
CA GLN A 64 -4.58 9.22 9.46
C GLN A 64 -4.81 10.38 8.47
N GLN A 65 -3.83 11.27 8.33
CA GLN A 65 -3.92 12.35 7.35
C GLN A 65 -3.97 11.82 5.91
N LYS A 66 -3.18 10.79 5.61
CA LYS A 66 -3.21 10.15 4.29
C LYS A 66 -4.56 9.47 4.01
N LEU A 67 -5.13 8.78 5.02
CA LEU A 67 -6.49 8.22 4.92
C LEU A 67 -7.52 9.30 4.59
N LYS A 68 -7.51 10.44 5.31
CA LYS A 68 -8.41 11.56 5.01
C LYS A 68 -8.26 12.08 3.58
N THR A 69 -7.03 12.16 3.09
CA THR A 69 -6.77 12.56 1.70
C THR A 69 -7.37 11.57 0.70
N LEU A 70 -7.21 10.26 0.94
CA LEU A 70 -7.78 9.23 0.08
C LEU A 70 -9.32 9.30 0.04
N LEU A 71 -9.95 9.48 1.18
CA LEU A 71 -11.41 9.62 1.28
C LEU A 71 -11.90 10.92 0.60
N ALA A 72 -11.18 12.03 0.77
CA ALA A 72 -11.48 13.30 0.10
C ALA A 72 -11.35 13.21 -1.43
N LEU A 73 -10.49 12.33 -1.95
CA LEU A 73 -10.36 12.00 -3.37
C LEU A 73 -11.45 11.04 -3.89
N GLN A 74 -12.51 10.84 -3.12
CA GLN A 74 -13.65 9.99 -3.45
C GLN A 74 -13.29 8.50 -3.63
N ASN A 75 -12.18 8.03 -3.02
CA ASN A 75 -11.93 6.60 -2.96
C ASN A 75 -12.91 5.94 -1.99
N GLU A 76 -13.60 4.93 -2.45
CA GLU A 76 -14.55 4.17 -1.64
C GLU A 76 -13.84 3.46 -0.47
N PRO A 77 -14.34 3.56 0.78
CA PRO A 77 -13.75 2.91 1.96
C PRO A 77 -13.48 1.42 1.77
N ILE A 78 -14.37 0.72 1.05
CA ILE A 78 -14.22 -0.71 0.78
C ILE A 78 -13.03 -0.99 -0.16
N MET A 79 -12.76 -0.11 -1.12
CA MET A 79 -11.62 -0.22 -2.03
C MET A 79 -10.31 0.04 -1.29
N ILE A 80 -10.25 1.06 -0.43
CA ILE A 80 -9.09 1.34 0.44
C ILE A 80 -8.81 0.14 1.34
N THR A 81 -9.86 -0.45 1.94
CA THR A 81 -9.73 -1.63 2.80
C THR A 81 -9.20 -2.83 2.02
N GLY A 82 -9.70 -3.08 0.80
CA GLY A 82 -9.21 -4.15 -0.07
C GLY A 82 -7.71 -4.00 -0.37
N ALA A 83 -7.26 -2.79 -0.72
CA ALA A 83 -5.85 -2.50 -0.98
C ALA A 83 -4.99 -2.68 0.30
N LEU A 84 -5.47 -2.25 1.48
CA LEU A 84 -4.80 -2.49 2.76
C LEU A 84 -4.65 -3.99 3.04
N ILE A 85 -5.74 -4.77 2.88
CA ILE A 85 -5.71 -6.22 3.06
C ILE A 85 -4.66 -6.85 2.14
N GLY A 86 -4.63 -6.47 0.86
CA GLY A 86 -3.64 -6.95 -0.10
C GLY A 86 -2.20 -6.68 0.38
N ASN A 87 -1.90 -5.46 0.82
CA ASN A 87 -0.59 -5.08 1.32
C ASN A 87 -0.16 -5.90 2.57
N TYR A 88 -1.06 -6.11 3.54
CA TYR A 88 -0.76 -6.91 4.74
C TYR A 88 -0.62 -8.40 4.41
N ILE A 89 -1.39 -8.94 3.46
CA ILE A 89 -1.23 -10.32 2.96
C ILE A 89 0.14 -10.48 2.31
N ASP A 90 0.56 -9.53 1.47
CA ASP A 90 1.88 -9.57 0.82
C ASP A 90 3.01 -9.55 1.85
N MET A 91 2.91 -8.69 2.87
CA MET A 91 3.87 -8.66 3.98
C MET A 91 3.91 -10.01 4.73
N TYR A 92 2.77 -10.63 4.96
CA TYR A 92 2.70 -11.94 5.62
C TYR A 92 3.33 -13.04 4.76
N ARG A 93 3.03 -13.08 3.45
CA ARG A 93 3.62 -14.03 2.48
C ARG A 93 5.15 -13.94 2.47
N VAL A 94 5.67 -12.73 2.33
CA VAL A 94 7.11 -12.47 2.28
C VAL A 94 7.79 -12.85 3.60
N LEU A 95 7.19 -12.50 4.74
CA LEU A 95 7.73 -12.86 6.06
C LEU A 95 7.77 -14.38 6.27
N GLN A 96 6.75 -15.12 5.83
CA GLN A 96 6.70 -16.56 5.91
C GLN A 96 7.70 -17.24 4.97
N ALA A 97 7.85 -16.73 3.76
CA ALA A 97 8.84 -17.22 2.80
C ALA A 97 10.26 -17.09 3.38
N LYS A 98 10.60 -15.95 3.96
CA LYS A 98 11.89 -15.70 4.61
C LYS A 98 12.16 -16.71 5.74
N ARG A 99 11.16 -16.99 6.58
CA ARG A 99 11.26 -17.98 7.66
C ARG A 99 11.47 -19.41 7.14
N SER A 100 10.87 -19.72 5.99
CA SER A 100 10.99 -21.02 5.32
C SER A 100 12.19 -21.08 4.36
N ARG A 101 13.09 -20.09 4.38
CA ARG A 101 14.26 -19.97 3.51
C ARG A 101 13.90 -20.00 2.01
N ARG A 102 12.72 -19.51 1.66
CA ARG A 102 12.26 -19.36 0.27
C ARG A 102 12.58 -17.97 -0.24
N SER A 103 12.86 -17.86 -1.54
CA SER A 103 13.18 -16.60 -2.17
C SER A 103 11.92 -15.77 -2.48
N LEU A 104 12.08 -14.46 -2.74
CA LEU A 104 11.00 -13.63 -3.25
C LEU A 104 10.52 -14.10 -4.65
N ALA A 105 11.41 -14.72 -5.45
CA ALA A 105 11.05 -15.32 -6.73
C ALA A 105 10.06 -16.49 -6.55
N ASP A 106 10.24 -17.29 -5.50
CA ASP A 106 9.29 -18.36 -5.17
C ASP A 106 7.93 -17.78 -4.77
N VAL A 107 7.91 -16.71 -3.97
CA VAL A 107 6.68 -16.00 -3.62
C VAL A 107 5.98 -15.49 -4.88
N ALA A 108 6.74 -14.83 -5.77
CA ALA A 108 6.19 -14.30 -7.01
C ALA A 108 5.56 -15.40 -7.86
N LYS A 109 6.24 -16.54 -8.01
CA LYS A 109 5.75 -17.69 -8.76
C LYS A 109 4.48 -18.30 -8.15
N ASP A 110 4.50 -18.55 -6.83
CA ASP A 110 3.41 -19.25 -6.13
C ASP A 110 2.11 -18.45 -6.10
N PHE A 111 2.21 -17.13 -6.03
CA PHE A 111 1.05 -16.25 -5.90
C PHE A 111 0.76 -15.44 -7.18
N GLY A 112 1.43 -15.75 -8.29
CA GLY A 112 1.12 -15.19 -9.59
C GLY A 112 1.44 -13.69 -9.74
N TYR A 113 2.45 -13.19 -9.05
CA TYR A 113 2.91 -11.81 -9.26
C TYR A 113 3.53 -11.67 -10.64
N GLY A 114 2.95 -10.80 -11.46
CA GLY A 114 3.48 -10.47 -12.79
C GLY A 114 4.52 -9.35 -12.75
N GLY A 115 5.13 -9.10 -13.92
CA GLY A 115 5.95 -7.92 -14.17
C GLY A 115 7.18 -7.77 -13.28
N LYS A 116 7.38 -6.57 -12.72
CA LYS A 116 8.53 -6.22 -11.87
C LYS A 116 8.30 -6.53 -10.39
N TRP A 117 7.77 -7.73 -10.09
CA TRP A 117 7.52 -8.19 -8.72
C TRP A 117 8.70 -7.98 -7.78
N SER A 118 9.94 -8.03 -8.28
CA SER A 118 11.15 -7.89 -7.49
C SER A 118 11.22 -6.55 -6.75
N TYR A 119 10.81 -5.46 -7.39
CA TYR A 119 10.75 -4.15 -6.75
C TYR A 119 9.67 -4.10 -5.68
N ARG A 120 8.43 -4.45 -6.03
CA ARG A 120 7.28 -4.46 -5.11
C ARG A 120 7.54 -5.35 -3.89
N LEU A 121 7.93 -6.60 -4.10
CA LEU A 121 8.18 -7.54 -3.01
C LEU A 121 9.42 -7.16 -2.20
N GLY A 122 10.43 -6.52 -2.78
CA GLY A 122 11.58 -5.98 -2.06
C GLY A 122 11.21 -4.88 -1.06
N GLU A 123 10.37 -3.93 -1.46
CA GLU A 123 9.84 -2.89 -0.56
C GLU A 123 8.91 -3.49 0.52
N THR A 124 8.08 -4.47 0.12
CA THR A 124 7.23 -5.22 1.05
C THR A 124 8.07 -5.97 2.10
N GLU A 125 9.19 -6.60 1.70
CA GLU A 125 10.10 -7.28 2.63
C GLU A 125 10.72 -6.33 3.66
N ARG A 126 11.17 -5.15 3.21
CA ARG A 126 11.71 -4.12 4.12
C ARG A 126 10.69 -3.68 5.15
N THR A 127 9.45 -3.49 4.72
CA THR A 127 8.36 -3.09 5.62
C THR A 127 7.96 -4.23 6.55
N ALA A 128 7.80 -5.44 6.03
CA ALA A 128 7.44 -6.65 6.78
C ALA A 128 8.48 -7.01 7.83
N SER A 129 9.77 -6.71 7.61
CA SER A 129 10.85 -6.99 8.57
C SER A 129 10.69 -6.25 9.91
N ARG A 130 9.86 -5.21 9.97
CA ARG A 130 9.52 -4.48 11.19
C ARG A 130 8.48 -5.18 12.06
N PHE A 131 7.85 -6.23 11.52
CA PHE A 131 6.78 -6.96 12.19
C PHE A 131 7.20 -8.36 12.58
N LYS A 132 6.68 -8.83 13.71
CA LYS A 132 6.64 -10.26 14.03
C LYS A 132 5.43 -10.90 13.33
N ARG A 133 5.48 -12.20 13.09
CA ARG A 133 4.37 -12.95 12.50
C ARG A 133 3.04 -12.67 13.20
N ARG A 134 3.01 -12.79 14.55
CA ARG A 134 1.79 -12.57 15.35
C ARG A 134 1.22 -11.15 15.21
N GLN A 135 2.08 -10.16 14.99
CA GLN A 135 1.63 -8.78 14.77
C GLN A 135 0.91 -8.64 13.43
N LEU A 136 1.44 -9.27 12.36
CA LEU A 136 0.76 -9.27 11.06
C LEU A 136 -0.56 -10.06 11.11
N GLU A 137 -0.61 -11.18 11.84
CA GLU A 137 -1.84 -11.95 12.06
C GLU A 137 -2.91 -11.07 12.73
N LYS A 138 -2.56 -10.35 13.80
CA LYS A 138 -3.47 -9.39 14.44
C LYS A 138 -3.90 -8.24 13.52
N CYS A 139 -2.98 -7.71 12.70
CA CYS A 139 -3.34 -6.69 11.73
C CYS A 139 -4.35 -7.23 10.70
N LEU A 140 -4.19 -8.45 10.23
CA LEU A 140 -5.14 -9.09 9.32
C LEU A 140 -6.51 -9.33 9.99
N GLU A 141 -6.55 -9.70 11.28
CA GLU A 141 -7.80 -9.80 12.05
C GLU A 141 -8.53 -8.45 12.14
N VAL A 142 -7.79 -7.37 12.40
CA VAL A 142 -8.36 -6.00 12.41
C VAL A 142 -8.97 -5.66 11.05
N LEU A 143 -8.25 -5.95 9.96
CA LEU A 143 -8.73 -5.67 8.60
C LEU A 143 -9.92 -6.54 8.20
N GLN A 144 -9.93 -7.81 8.60
CA GLN A 144 -11.08 -8.69 8.40
C GLN A 144 -12.32 -8.16 9.11
N LYS A 145 -12.17 -7.68 10.34
CA LYS A 145 -13.26 -7.05 11.09
C LYS A 145 -13.74 -5.78 10.41
N LEU A 146 -12.82 -4.91 9.97
CA LEU A 146 -13.16 -3.69 9.24
C LEU A 146 -13.97 -4.01 7.98
N ASP A 147 -13.55 -4.97 7.18
CA ASP A 147 -14.26 -5.39 5.96
C ASP A 147 -15.70 -5.86 6.27
N ALA A 148 -15.86 -6.64 7.34
CA ALA A 148 -17.17 -7.08 7.80
C ALA A 148 -18.04 -5.91 8.30
N ASP A 149 -17.45 -5.01 9.11
CA ASP A 149 -18.16 -3.85 9.66
C ASP A 149 -18.61 -2.88 8.55
N LEU A 150 -17.78 -2.62 7.54
CA LEU A 150 -18.14 -1.78 6.38
C LEU A 150 -19.30 -2.34 5.57
N LYS A 151 -19.47 -3.67 5.54
CA LYS A 151 -20.53 -4.34 4.78
C LYS A 151 -21.85 -4.49 5.55
N SER A 152 -21.79 -4.50 6.89
CA SER A 152 -22.96 -4.87 7.71
C SER A 152 -23.35 -3.80 8.75
N SER A 153 -22.44 -2.90 9.13
CA SER A 153 -22.70 -1.88 10.12
C SER A 153 -23.43 -0.67 9.55
N LYS A 154 -24.20 0.02 10.40
CA LYS A 154 -24.81 1.33 10.12
C LYS A 154 -23.91 2.50 10.56
N LEU A 155 -22.72 2.20 11.08
CA LEU A 155 -21.78 3.21 11.53
C LEU A 155 -21.16 3.92 10.32
N ASP A 156 -20.73 5.14 10.56
CA ASP A 156 -20.02 5.94 9.56
C ASP A 156 -18.74 5.24 9.10
N ALA A 157 -18.59 5.09 7.80
CA ALA A 157 -17.46 4.34 7.20
C ALA A 157 -16.11 5.02 7.49
N ASP A 158 -16.05 6.36 7.49
CA ASP A 158 -14.84 7.11 7.78
C ASP A 158 -14.39 6.88 9.24
N LEU A 159 -15.35 6.82 10.15
CA LEU A 159 -15.08 6.52 11.56
C LEU A 159 -14.55 5.10 11.74
N LEU A 160 -15.14 4.11 11.05
CA LEU A 160 -14.67 2.73 11.07
C LEU A 160 -13.24 2.62 10.53
N MET A 161 -12.93 3.30 9.44
CA MET A 161 -11.59 3.34 8.84
C MET A 161 -10.57 3.98 9.79
N GLN A 162 -10.88 5.12 10.39
CA GLN A 162 -10.00 5.81 11.33
C GLN A 162 -9.71 4.96 12.57
N LYS A 163 -10.74 4.31 13.12
CA LYS A 163 -10.62 3.37 14.25
C LYS A 163 -9.70 2.20 13.88
N ALA A 164 -9.94 1.56 12.74
CA ALA A 164 -9.14 0.43 12.29
C ALA A 164 -7.67 0.81 12.11
N LEU A 165 -7.37 2.01 11.60
CA LEU A 165 -6.00 2.48 11.44
C LEU A 165 -5.28 2.64 12.80
N CYS A 166 -5.99 3.10 13.83
CA CYS A 166 -5.46 3.12 15.21
C CYS A 166 -5.22 1.71 15.75
N GLU A 167 -6.15 0.78 15.51
CA GLU A 167 -6.02 -0.62 15.93
C GLU A 167 -4.84 -1.32 15.22
N LEU A 168 -4.63 -1.05 13.92
CA LEU A 168 -3.44 -1.52 13.17
C LEU A 168 -2.13 -1.01 13.79
N ALA A 169 -2.09 0.27 14.16
CA ALA A 169 -0.91 0.85 14.80
C ALA A 169 -0.61 0.21 16.16
N LEU A 170 -1.63 -0.15 16.93
CA LEU A 170 -1.50 -0.86 18.21
C LEU A 170 -1.07 -2.32 18.00
N ALA A 171 -1.68 -3.02 17.04
CA ALA A 171 -1.34 -4.40 16.70
C ALA A 171 0.11 -4.53 16.21
N GLY A 172 0.60 -3.53 15.47
CA GLY A 172 1.98 -3.49 15.01
C GLY A 172 3.03 -3.27 16.11
N ARG A 173 2.62 -2.78 17.29
CA ARG A 173 3.52 -2.51 18.43
C ARG A 173 3.53 -3.63 19.48
N SER A 174 2.51 -4.48 19.52
CA SER A 174 2.32 -5.56 20.51
C SER A 174 2.95 -6.89 20.05
#